data_d339fc4f29c0d1810ea8a03bf59ddfb9
#
_entry.id   d339fc4f29c0d1810ea8a03bf59ddfb9
#
_cell.length_a   1.000
_cell.length_b   1.000
_cell.length_c   1.000
_cell.angle_alpha   90.00
_cell.angle_beta   90.00
_cell.angle_gamma   90.00
#
_symmetry.space_group_name_H-M   'P 1'
#
loop_
_entity.id
_entity.type
_entity.pdbx_description
1 polymer ?
#
loop_
_entity_poly.entity_id
_entity_poly.type
_entity_poly.pdbx_seq_one_letter_code
_entity_poly.pdbx_strand_id
1 'polypeptide(L)'
;MTGGKRLRIAALFVIVLVFAFIMDMSSNAITDNTLIRNDTGDGDAVYDLVLNADGLDEDYSYQLKLKEEQPSDKQANELFTQAKNEIDDSFCEKGQSVEQVRGHINMKEAYAQGAVEAEWTLSDYDLVDIDGDVNQDAFEETDDEQGKLISASVELSCGE
;
A
#
# COMPACT_ATOMS: atom_id res chain seq x y z
N MET A 1 -17.78 58.56 -2.75
CA MET A 1 -17.39 57.42 -3.64
C MET A 1 -16.19 56.62 -3.12
N THR A 2 -16.10 56.28 -1.85
CA THR A 2 -14.91 55.62 -1.25
C THR A 2 -15.19 54.23 -0.65
N GLY A 3 -16.44 53.82 -0.49
CA GLY A 3 -16.81 52.56 0.13
C GLY A 3 -16.56 51.31 -0.74
N GLY A 4 -16.80 51.41 -2.05
CA GLY A 4 -16.67 50.25 -2.96
C GLY A 4 -15.23 49.81 -3.26
N LYS A 5 -14.23 50.69 -3.17
CA LYS A 5 -12.81 50.34 -3.36
C LYS A 5 -12.28 49.60 -2.13
N ARG A 6 -12.65 50.00 -0.91
CA ARG A 6 -12.22 49.34 0.34
C ARG A 6 -12.82 47.93 0.48
N LEU A 7 -14.05 47.75 0.05
CA LEU A 7 -14.72 46.44 0.05
C LEU A 7 -14.06 45.47 -0.94
N ARG A 8 -13.69 45.95 -2.14
CA ARG A 8 -13.01 45.12 -3.14
C ARG A 8 -11.59 44.70 -2.70
N ILE A 9 -10.84 45.60 -2.02
CA ILE A 9 -9.52 45.29 -1.50
C ILE A 9 -9.64 44.28 -0.34
N ALA A 10 -10.59 44.42 0.56
CA ALA A 10 -10.83 43.43 1.63
C ALA A 10 -11.23 42.05 1.08
N ALA A 11 -12.11 42.01 0.07
CA ALA A 11 -12.48 40.74 -0.58
C ALA A 11 -11.30 40.06 -1.26
N LEU A 12 -10.42 40.81 -1.94
CA LEU A 12 -9.20 40.29 -2.57
C LEU A 12 -8.21 39.73 -1.52
N PHE A 13 -8.10 40.42 -0.37
CA PHE A 13 -7.23 39.95 0.72
C PHE A 13 -7.73 38.66 1.35
N VAL A 14 -9.04 38.50 1.52
CA VAL A 14 -9.66 37.27 2.03
C VAL A 14 -9.45 36.11 1.03
N ILE A 15 -9.60 36.36 -0.27
CA ILE A 15 -9.37 35.34 -1.31
C ILE A 15 -7.91 34.89 -1.31
N VAL A 16 -6.95 35.79 -1.21
CA VAL A 16 -5.53 35.47 -1.15
C VAL A 16 -5.17 34.67 0.12
N LEU A 17 -5.76 35.04 1.29
CA LEU A 17 -5.59 34.32 2.54
C LEU A 17 -6.18 32.91 2.49
N VAL A 18 -7.36 32.73 1.87
CA VAL A 18 -7.99 31.42 1.70
C VAL A 18 -7.17 30.56 0.73
N PHE A 19 -6.64 31.14 -0.36
CA PHE A 19 -5.75 30.43 -1.29
C PHE A 19 -4.44 30.02 -0.62
N ALA A 20 -3.81 30.89 0.17
CA ALA A 20 -2.62 30.57 0.93
C ALA A 20 -2.88 29.44 1.93
N PHE A 21 -4.03 29.46 2.62
CA PHE A 21 -4.42 28.40 3.56
C PHE A 21 -4.70 27.06 2.87
N ILE A 22 -5.29 27.06 1.67
CA ILE A 22 -5.53 25.84 0.87
C ILE A 22 -4.22 25.28 0.33
N MET A 23 -3.28 26.14 -0.07
CA MET A 23 -1.94 25.70 -0.51
C MET A 23 -1.13 25.11 0.65
N ASP A 24 -1.28 25.64 1.86
CA ASP A 24 -0.60 25.15 3.07
C ASP A 24 -1.14 23.78 3.53
N MET A 25 -2.40 23.45 3.22
CA MET A 25 -2.98 22.14 3.51
C MET A 25 -2.61 21.06 2.47
N SER A 26 -2.06 21.45 1.33
CA SER A 26 -1.78 20.55 0.20
C SER A 26 -0.28 20.23 0.04
N SER A 27 0.59 20.93 0.74
CA SER A 27 2.02 20.63 0.78
C SER A 27 2.37 20.12 2.18
N ASN A 28 2.99 18.96 2.27
CA ASN A 28 3.80 18.61 3.44
C ASN A 28 4.92 19.65 3.51
N ALA A 29 4.58 20.86 4.00
CA ALA A 29 5.54 21.92 4.12
C ALA A 29 6.63 21.47 5.08
N ILE A 30 7.87 21.48 4.62
CA ILE A 30 9.05 21.25 5.45
C ILE A 30 9.05 22.33 6.52
N THR A 31 8.41 22.07 7.65
CA THR A 31 8.45 22.90 8.83
C THR A 31 9.74 22.52 9.56
N ASP A 32 10.62 23.46 9.80
CA ASP A 32 11.89 23.29 10.52
C ASP A 32 13.01 22.48 9.82
N ASN A 33 13.07 22.42 8.49
CA ASN A 33 14.07 21.63 7.75
C ASN A 33 14.12 20.14 8.15
N THR A 34 13.04 19.60 8.69
CA THR A 34 12.94 18.20 9.11
C THR A 34 12.05 17.45 8.14
N LEU A 35 12.61 16.41 7.51
CA LEU A 35 11.85 15.46 6.71
C LEU A 35 11.31 14.37 7.64
N ILE A 36 10.00 14.14 7.59
CA ILE A 36 9.33 13.13 8.42
C ILE A 36 8.99 11.94 7.53
N ARG A 37 9.30 10.73 7.99
CA ARG A 37 8.85 9.50 7.34
C ARG A 37 7.40 9.22 7.74
N ASN A 38 6.66 8.57 6.85
CA ASN A 38 5.37 8.03 7.21
C ASN A 38 5.53 6.83 8.15
N ASP A 39 4.50 6.56 8.93
CA ASP A 39 4.45 5.36 9.76
C ASP A 39 4.43 4.08 8.89
N THR A 40 4.82 2.96 9.47
CA THR A 40 4.82 1.65 8.79
C THR A 40 3.43 1.30 8.25
N GLY A 41 3.34 0.99 6.96
CA GLY A 41 2.10 0.65 6.26
C GLY A 41 1.37 1.84 5.62
N ASP A 42 1.84 3.07 5.83
CA ASP A 42 1.28 4.28 5.22
C ASP A 42 1.94 4.62 3.87
N GLY A 43 2.95 3.84 3.47
CA GLY A 43 3.73 4.03 2.26
C GLY A 43 4.76 5.15 2.36
N ASP A 44 5.53 5.32 1.31
CA ASP A 44 6.64 6.29 1.28
C ASP A 44 6.17 7.74 1.31
N ALA A 45 6.85 8.58 2.09
CA ALA A 45 6.63 10.02 2.08
C ALA A 45 7.31 10.66 0.86
N VAL A 46 6.56 11.46 0.11
CA VAL A 46 7.05 12.14 -1.10
C VAL A 46 7.06 13.64 -0.86
N TYR A 47 8.23 14.27 -1.06
CA TYR A 47 8.45 15.70 -0.89
C TYR A 47 8.89 16.33 -2.21
N ASP A 48 8.17 17.36 -2.65
CA ASP A 48 8.58 18.17 -3.78
C ASP A 48 9.51 19.30 -3.30
N LEU A 49 10.76 19.23 -3.70
CA LEU A 49 11.80 20.22 -3.39
C LEU A 49 11.97 21.16 -4.57
N VAL A 50 11.85 22.46 -4.35
CA VAL A 50 12.17 23.47 -5.33
C VAL A 50 13.52 24.10 -4.96
N LEU A 51 14.51 23.93 -5.81
CA LEU A 51 15.85 24.48 -5.63
C LEU A 51 15.96 25.79 -6.40
N ASN A 52 16.08 26.88 -5.65
CA ASN A 52 16.39 28.21 -6.17
C ASN A 52 17.88 28.47 -5.95
N ALA A 53 18.62 28.78 -6.99
CA ALA A 53 20.02 29.18 -6.88
C ALA A 53 20.21 30.52 -7.57
N ASP A 54 20.92 31.43 -6.90
CA ASP A 54 21.29 32.73 -7.47
C ASP A 54 22.10 32.53 -8.74
N GLY A 55 21.61 33.05 -9.88
CA GLY A 55 22.25 32.95 -11.18
C GLY A 55 21.73 31.83 -12.10
N LEU A 56 20.69 31.10 -11.69
CA LEU A 56 19.92 30.21 -12.55
C LEU A 56 18.63 30.92 -12.99
N ASP A 57 18.34 30.86 -14.29
CA ASP A 57 17.14 31.50 -14.89
C ASP A 57 15.83 30.68 -14.63
N GLU A 58 15.97 29.48 -14.10
CA GLU A 58 14.83 28.56 -13.88
C GLU A 58 14.93 27.86 -12.52
N ASP A 59 13.78 27.60 -11.89
CA ASP A 59 13.66 26.80 -10.68
C ASP A 59 13.77 25.31 -11.02
N TYR A 60 14.60 24.59 -10.29
CA TYR A 60 14.71 23.15 -10.42
C TYR A 60 13.82 22.46 -9.38
N SER A 61 12.82 21.71 -9.86
CA SER A 61 12.00 20.85 -9.02
C SER A 61 12.61 19.44 -8.94
N TYR A 62 12.73 18.94 -7.73
CA TYR A 62 13.23 17.60 -7.43
C TYR A 62 12.28 16.90 -6.47
N GLN A 63 11.90 15.66 -6.80
CA GLN A 63 11.07 14.84 -5.93
C GLN A 63 11.94 13.94 -5.06
N LEU A 64 11.86 14.13 -3.75
CA LEU A 64 12.53 13.30 -2.75
C LEU A 64 11.52 12.31 -2.18
N LYS A 65 11.84 11.03 -2.31
CA LYS A 65 11.06 9.93 -1.76
C LYS A 65 11.77 9.38 -0.53
N LEU A 66 11.11 9.42 0.61
CA LEU A 66 11.58 8.79 1.85
C LEU A 66 10.79 7.52 2.09
N LYS A 67 11.49 6.41 2.24
CA LYS A 67 10.85 5.15 2.67
C LYS A 67 10.15 5.36 4.01
N GLU A 68 9.02 4.69 4.20
CA GLU A 68 8.29 4.69 5.46
C GLU A 68 9.17 4.22 6.64
N GLU A 69 8.70 4.43 7.86
CA GLU A 69 9.40 4.00 9.06
C GLU A 69 9.40 2.46 9.14
N GLN A 70 10.57 1.87 9.39
CA GLN A 70 10.65 0.42 9.56
C GLN A 70 10.05 0.03 10.92
N PRO A 71 9.24 -1.03 10.98
CA PRO A 71 8.66 -1.48 12.22
C PRO A 71 9.75 -1.99 13.17
N SER A 72 9.57 -1.73 14.45
CA SER A 72 10.36 -2.41 15.48
C SER A 72 10.05 -3.91 15.47
N ASP A 73 10.96 -4.74 16.01
CA ASP A 73 10.76 -6.20 16.10
C ASP A 73 9.41 -6.58 16.72
N LYS A 74 8.94 -5.81 17.69
CA LYS A 74 7.65 -6.05 18.34
C LYS A 74 6.49 -5.76 17.39
N GLN A 75 6.53 -4.63 16.70
CA GLN A 75 5.51 -4.24 15.70
C GLN A 75 5.50 -5.22 14.53
N ALA A 76 6.67 -5.63 14.03
CA ALA A 76 6.77 -6.62 12.98
C ALA A 76 6.12 -7.96 13.38
N ASN A 77 6.37 -8.44 14.60
CA ASN A 77 5.73 -9.66 15.12
C ASN A 77 4.21 -9.53 15.26
N GLU A 78 3.70 -8.36 15.64
CA GLU A 78 2.27 -8.08 15.71
C GLU A 78 1.64 -8.08 14.30
N LEU A 79 2.30 -7.45 13.32
CA LEU A 79 1.88 -7.41 11.92
C LEU A 79 1.88 -8.81 11.29
N PHE A 80 2.93 -9.61 11.49
CA PHE A 80 2.97 -11.00 11.01
C PHE A 80 1.89 -11.87 11.66
N THR A 81 1.60 -11.65 12.94
CA THR A 81 0.50 -12.37 13.62
C THR A 81 -0.84 -12.00 13.01
N GLN A 82 -1.06 -10.72 12.71
CA GLN A 82 -2.27 -10.25 12.04
C GLN A 82 -2.38 -10.84 10.64
N ALA A 83 -1.31 -10.75 9.83
CA ALA A 83 -1.27 -11.32 8.49
C ALA A 83 -1.57 -12.83 8.49
N LYS A 84 -0.96 -13.57 9.42
CA LYS A 84 -1.22 -15.00 9.57
C LYS A 84 -2.70 -15.28 9.86
N ASN A 85 -3.32 -14.53 10.78
CA ASN A 85 -4.74 -14.70 11.11
C ASN A 85 -5.64 -14.38 9.88
N GLU A 86 -5.32 -13.32 9.13
CA GLU A 86 -6.03 -12.97 7.90
C GLU A 86 -5.92 -14.07 6.85
N ILE A 87 -4.75 -14.71 6.71
CA ILE A 87 -4.54 -15.86 5.83
C ILE A 87 -5.39 -17.04 6.31
N ASP A 88 -5.26 -17.43 7.57
CA ASP A 88 -5.99 -18.57 8.14
C ASP A 88 -7.52 -18.40 7.98
N ASP A 89 -8.05 -17.17 8.09
CA ASP A 89 -9.46 -16.87 7.99
C ASP A 89 -9.99 -16.77 6.55
N SER A 90 -9.12 -16.43 5.59
CA SER A 90 -9.56 -16.09 4.22
C SER A 90 -8.95 -16.92 3.11
N PHE A 91 -8.01 -17.83 3.40
CA PHE A 91 -7.29 -18.60 2.39
C PHE A 91 -8.20 -19.46 1.52
N CYS A 92 -9.16 -20.13 2.13
CA CYS A 92 -10.17 -20.93 1.42
C CYS A 92 -11.49 -20.18 1.32
N GLU A 93 -12.24 -20.43 0.26
CA GLU A 93 -13.62 -19.97 0.14
C GLU A 93 -14.51 -20.51 1.27
N LYS A 94 -15.59 -19.79 1.54
CA LYS A 94 -16.52 -20.13 2.61
C LYS A 94 -17.10 -21.52 2.44
N GLY A 95 -16.86 -22.41 3.42
CA GLY A 95 -17.34 -23.79 3.41
C GLY A 95 -16.36 -24.80 2.83
N GLN A 96 -15.17 -24.36 2.44
CA GLN A 96 -14.04 -25.21 2.08
C GLN A 96 -13.02 -25.24 3.22
N SER A 97 -12.14 -26.22 3.19
CA SER A 97 -10.99 -26.31 4.09
C SER A 97 -9.71 -26.57 3.29
N VAL A 98 -8.56 -26.31 3.89
CA VAL A 98 -7.25 -26.61 3.28
C VAL A 98 -7.05 -28.07 2.90
N GLU A 99 -7.84 -28.97 3.48
CA GLU A 99 -7.84 -30.40 3.17
C GLU A 99 -8.70 -30.76 1.94
N GLN A 100 -9.64 -29.89 1.55
CA GLN A 100 -10.57 -30.10 0.44
C GLN A 100 -10.89 -28.79 -0.27
N VAL A 101 -9.97 -28.30 -1.06
CA VAL A 101 -10.15 -27.12 -1.92
C VAL A 101 -10.73 -27.57 -3.27
N ARG A 102 -11.82 -26.92 -3.72
CA ARG A 102 -12.48 -27.22 -5.00
C ARG A 102 -12.63 -26.02 -5.92
N GLY A 103 -12.45 -24.83 -5.39
CA GLY A 103 -12.64 -23.58 -6.10
C GLY A 103 -11.37 -22.72 -6.02
N HIS A 104 -11.56 -21.49 -5.59
CA HIS A 104 -10.49 -20.52 -5.49
C HIS A 104 -9.82 -20.56 -4.11
N ILE A 105 -8.49 -20.37 -4.08
CA ILE A 105 -7.72 -20.05 -2.88
C ILE A 105 -7.27 -18.60 -2.95
N ASN A 106 -7.40 -17.90 -1.83
CA ASN A 106 -7.14 -16.46 -1.80
C ASN A 106 -5.70 -16.15 -1.42
N MET A 107 -4.85 -15.98 -2.44
CA MET A 107 -3.44 -15.64 -2.32
C MET A 107 -3.23 -14.14 -2.56
N LYS A 108 -3.46 -13.32 -1.52
CA LYS A 108 -3.25 -11.88 -1.62
C LYS A 108 -1.77 -11.55 -1.59
N GLU A 109 -1.39 -10.49 -2.30
CA GLU A 109 -0.03 -9.95 -2.31
C GLU A 109 0.30 -9.14 -1.04
N ALA A 110 -0.72 -8.71 -0.27
CA ALA A 110 -0.52 -7.92 0.94
C ALA A 110 -1.58 -8.21 2.00
N TYR A 111 -1.18 -8.12 3.27
CA TYR A 111 -1.97 -8.33 4.49
C TYR A 111 -1.71 -7.22 5.50
N ALA A 112 -2.42 -7.23 6.64
CA ALA A 112 -2.30 -6.24 7.70
C ALA A 112 -2.40 -4.79 7.16
N GLN A 113 -3.46 -4.55 6.34
CA GLN A 113 -3.74 -3.25 5.71
C GLN A 113 -2.65 -2.77 4.72
N GLY A 114 -1.86 -3.68 4.18
CA GLY A 114 -0.76 -3.37 3.25
C GLY A 114 0.62 -3.29 3.89
N ALA A 115 0.71 -3.43 5.22
CA ALA A 115 1.98 -3.36 5.95
C ALA A 115 2.83 -4.64 5.84
N VAL A 116 2.25 -5.75 5.40
CA VAL A 116 2.94 -7.04 5.20
C VAL A 116 2.76 -7.48 3.76
N GLU A 117 3.85 -7.57 3.04
CA GLU A 117 3.88 -8.16 1.69
C GLU A 117 3.95 -9.68 1.77
N ALA A 118 3.36 -10.37 0.79
CA ALA A 118 3.28 -11.81 0.74
C ALA A 118 3.66 -12.33 -0.64
N GLU A 119 4.67 -13.19 -0.68
CA GLU A 119 5.09 -13.90 -1.89
C GLU A 119 4.68 -15.38 -1.79
N TRP A 120 3.80 -15.81 -2.69
CA TRP A 120 3.26 -17.15 -2.70
C TRP A 120 4.03 -18.08 -3.64
N THR A 121 4.22 -19.32 -3.22
CA THR A 121 4.79 -20.38 -4.04
C THR A 121 3.93 -21.62 -3.92
N LEU A 122 3.51 -22.17 -5.07
CA LEU A 122 2.76 -23.41 -5.18
C LEU A 122 3.66 -24.54 -5.69
N SER A 123 3.41 -25.75 -5.22
CA SER A 123 4.15 -26.93 -5.69
C SER A 123 3.73 -27.39 -7.09
N ASP A 124 2.54 -26.98 -7.57
CA ASP A 124 1.98 -27.37 -8.86
C ASP A 124 1.05 -26.27 -9.40
N TYR A 125 1.53 -25.53 -10.39
CA TYR A 125 0.80 -24.46 -11.05
C TYR A 125 -0.15 -24.92 -12.17
N ASP A 126 -0.07 -26.20 -12.56
CA ASP A 126 -1.01 -26.79 -13.51
C ASP A 126 -2.35 -27.09 -12.83
N LEU A 127 -2.33 -27.34 -11.52
CA LEU A 127 -3.52 -27.63 -10.71
C LEU A 127 -4.18 -26.38 -10.09
N VAL A 128 -3.37 -25.42 -9.72
CA VAL A 128 -3.82 -24.10 -9.20
C VAL A 128 -2.95 -23.04 -9.82
N ASP A 129 -3.54 -22.08 -10.47
CA ASP A 129 -2.81 -21.00 -11.11
C ASP A 129 -2.30 -19.94 -10.12
N ILE A 130 -1.57 -18.96 -10.63
CA ILE A 130 -0.98 -17.88 -9.82
C ILE A 130 -2.05 -16.97 -9.18
N ASP A 131 -3.25 -16.91 -9.75
CA ASP A 131 -4.37 -16.15 -9.22
C ASP A 131 -5.14 -16.92 -8.14
N GLY A 132 -4.82 -18.21 -7.95
CA GLY A 132 -5.43 -19.10 -6.96
C GLY A 132 -6.63 -19.88 -7.47
N ASP A 133 -6.90 -19.86 -8.75
CA ASP A 133 -8.00 -20.61 -9.35
C ASP A 133 -7.63 -22.06 -9.58
N VAL A 134 -8.49 -22.96 -9.10
CA VAL A 134 -8.30 -24.41 -9.26
C VAL A 134 -8.69 -24.83 -10.67
N ASN A 135 -7.75 -25.43 -11.40
CA ASN A 135 -7.96 -25.97 -12.72
C ASN A 135 -8.73 -27.31 -12.66
N GLN A 136 -10.05 -27.23 -12.80
CA GLN A 136 -10.92 -28.41 -12.72
C GLN A 136 -10.62 -29.43 -13.82
N ASP A 137 -10.24 -28.99 -15.03
CA ASP A 137 -9.97 -29.86 -16.16
C ASP A 137 -8.73 -30.76 -15.90
N ALA A 138 -7.74 -30.24 -15.16
CA ALA A 138 -6.56 -31.01 -14.79
C ALA A 138 -6.84 -32.17 -13.82
N PHE A 139 -8.01 -32.14 -13.15
CA PHE A 139 -8.44 -33.25 -12.27
C PHE A 139 -9.23 -34.31 -13.01
N GLU A 140 -9.97 -33.96 -14.07
CA GLU A 140 -10.74 -34.92 -14.86
C GLU A 140 -9.87 -35.86 -15.67
N GLU A 141 -8.65 -35.46 -16.02
CA GLU A 141 -7.67 -36.29 -16.73
C GLU A 141 -6.97 -37.32 -15.82
N THR A 142 -7.15 -37.20 -14.50
CA THR A 142 -6.52 -38.13 -13.54
C THR A 142 -7.61 -39.02 -12.94
N ASP A 143 -7.45 -40.36 -13.09
CA ASP A 143 -8.28 -41.39 -12.46
C ASP A 143 -8.24 -41.36 -10.92
N ASP A 144 -7.89 -40.24 -10.31
CA ASP A 144 -7.65 -40.14 -8.89
C ASP A 144 -8.89 -39.53 -8.18
N GLU A 145 -9.84 -40.41 -7.82
CA GLU A 145 -11.05 -40.06 -7.06
C GLU A 145 -10.71 -39.41 -5.70
N GLN A 146 -9.44 -39.44 -5.25
CA GLN A 146 -8.99 -38.93 -3.95
C GLN A 146 -8.46 -37.50 -4.00
N GLY A 147 -8.30 -36.92 -5.20
CA GLY A 147 -7.70 -35.62 -5.39
C GLY A 147 -6.17 -35.62 -5.29
N LYS A 148 -5.55 -34.49 -5.58
CA LYS A 148 -4.09 -34.31 -5.49
C LYS A 148 -3.73 -33.40 -4.33
N LEU A 149 -2.65 -33.76 -3.63
CA LEU A 149 -2.07 -32.91 -2.61
C LEU A 149 -1.13 -31.90 -3.25
N ILE A 150 -1.39 -30.61 -3.04
CA ILE A 150 -0.48 -29.52 -3.38
C ILE A 150 -0.04 -28.82 -2.10
N SER A 151 1.14 -28.24 -2.13
CA SER A 151 1.66 -27.41 -1.07
C SER A 151 1.65 -25.94 -1.53
N ALA A 152 1.08 -25.09 -0.73
CA ALA A 152 1.21 -23.65 -0.84
C ALA A 152 2.09 -23.14 0.29
N SER A 153 3.08 -22.33 -0.02
CA SER A 153 3.93 -21.65 0.96
C SER A 153 3.90 -20.16 0.70
N VAL A 154 3.99 -19.39 1.77
CA VAL A 154 4.02 -17.94 1.71
C VAL A 154 5.22 -17.41 2.47
N GLU A 155 5.97 -16.51 1.86
CA GLU A 155 6.98 -15.69 2.51
C GLU A 155 6.38 -14.33 2.81
N LEU A 156 6.48 -13.92 4.08
CA LEU A 156 5.93 -12.65 4.55
C LEU A 156 7.08 -11.71 4.87
N SER A 157 7.01 -10.49 4.35
CA SER A 157 7.97 -9.41 4.64
C SER A 157 7.26 -8.14 5.05
N CYS A 158 7.93 -7.33 5.87
CA CYS A 158 7.44 -6.00 6.24
C CYS A 158 8.62 -5.03 6.42
N GLY A 159 8.49 -3.83 5.88
CA GLY A 159 9.46 -2.74 6.07
C GLY A 159 10.80 -2.99 5.37
N GLU A 160 10.82 -3.14 4.05
CA GLU A 160 12.06 -3.07 3.25
C GLU A 160 12.55 -1.64 2.99
#